data_6dd73bd693317d0f0d6c5ab59ee10946
#
_entry.id   6dd73bd693317d0f0d6c5ab59ee10946
#
_cell.length_a   1.000
_cell.length_b   1.000
_cell.length_c   1.000
_cell.angle_alpha   90.00
_cell.angle_beta   90.00
_cell.angle_gamma   90.00
#
_symmetry.space_group_name_H-M   'P 1'
#
loop_
_entity.id
_entity.type
_entity.pdbx_description
1 polymer ?
#
loop_
_entity_poly.entity_id
_entity_poly.type
_entity_poly.pdbx_seq_one_letter_code
_entity_poly.pdbx_strand_id
1 'polypeptide(L)'
;MKLASIFALIISLTNAAAAQTGNMPPVDQEKQAELRKLDTASRVSEIQSALKQQGFDGWLFYDFRGSDILTPRILKTERLGGSRRWFYFIPTQGEPVKVVHAIEPDQIDVLPGKKLIYREWGLLKKQVDAAIHSQKNGKARIAMQYSPNNDIPYISRVDAGTIEMVKSLGVTIDSSADLVQQFEAVWTNDQLAMHTEAATKMQKVIIETFADIKRRINANIPTTENDVQQFMMKRYEEEGMNPSPMIVAVNANAASPHYFPRQGKGAPINRGDLVLIDTVTKVKKPRAPAADLTWVGYVGETVPEEYTKVWNIVFEAQQSALKAIREAFKSGRPITGAQADDVSRGMIAKAGYADQFLHRTGHSIGEEGHGNGANIDNLETRDSRRLIPRTAFSIEPGIYLEGKFGIRSEIDVYLTGTDAIITAPHQTEIIPILK
;
A
#
# COMPACT_ATOMS: atom_id res chain seq x y z
N MET A 1 8.16 63.28 30.48
CA MET A 1 6.81 63.52 29.96
C MET A 1 6.62 62.70 28.66
N LYS A 2 5.63 61.77 28.67
CA LYS A 2 5.05 61.09 27.53
C LYS A 2 5.89 60.05 26.79
N LEU A 3 6.00 58.87 27.38
CA LEU A 3 6.01 57.57 26.71
C LEU A 3 4.58 56.99 26.88
N ALA A 4 3.78 57.06 25.87
CA ALA A 4 2.57 56.29 25.77
C ALA A 4 2.14 56.27 24.28
N SER A 5 1.79 55.12 23.78
CA SER A 5 1.18 54.87 22.46
C SER A 5 2.11 54.25 21.41
N ILE A 6 2.50 52.99 21.58
CA ILE A 6 2.69 52.00 20.50
C ILE A 6 2.44 50.62 21.15
N PHE A 7 1.20 50.31 21.48
CA PHE A 7 0.78 48.98 21.88
C PHE A 7 -0.71 48.80 21.51
N ALA A 8 -1.01 48.85 20.22
CA ALA A 8 -2.33 48.53 19.74
C ALA A 8 -2.31 48.40 18.22
N LEU A 9 -1.65 47.39 17.65
CA LEU A 9 -1.93 46.88 16.29
C LEU A 9 -1.25 45.54 15.98
N ILE A 10 -1.28 44.57 16.88
CA ILE A 10 -0.95 43.16 16.57
C ILE A 10 -1.96 42.26 17.30
N ILE A 11 -3.22 42.43 17.07
CA ILE A 11 -4.28 41.45 17.40
C ILE A 11 -5.38 41.63 16.35
N SER A 12 -5.17 41.12 15.13
CA SER A 12 -6.28 40.86 14.20
C SER A 12 -5.87 40.10 12.92
N LEU A 13 -4.96 39.13 13.05
CA LEU A 13 -4.65 38.22 11.91
C LEU A 13 -4.40 36.77 12.34
N THR A 14 -5.11 36.31 13.36
CA THR A 14 -5.10 34.89 13.76
C THR A 14 -6.51 34.35 14.01
N ASN A 15 -7.46 34.63 13.12
CA ASN A 15 -8.77 33.98 13.17
C ASN A 15 -9.39 33.91 11.77
N ALA A 16 -8.75 33.16 10.85
CA ALA A 16 -9.36 32.88 9.55
C ALA A 16 -8.94 31.51 8.99
N ALA A 17 -8.60 30.54 9.85
CA ALA A 17 -8.32 29.15 9.40
C ALA A 17 -8.96 28.07 10.29
N ALA A 18 -9.96 28.41 11.06
CA ALA A 18 -10.69 27.45 11.91
C ALA A 18 -12.20 27.65 11.78
N ALA A 19 -12.73 27.54 10.59
CA ALA A 19 -14.17 27.46 10.41
C ALA A 19 -14.51 27.00 8.99
N GLN A 20 -14.52 25.71 8.76
CA GLN A 20 -15.43 25.06 7.81
C GLN A 20 -15.42 23.53 8.01
N THR A 21 -15.54 23.05 9.25
CA THR A 21 -16.29 21.83 9.50
C THR A 21 -17.73 22.26 9.64
N GLY A 22 -18.36 22.54 8.52
CA GLY A 22 -19.78 22.82 8.50
C GLY A 22 -20.53 21.62 9.06
N ASN A 23 -21.15 21.78 10.23
CA ASN A 23 -22.14 20.84 10.72
C ASN A 23 -23.22 20.72 9.66
N MET A 24 -23.29 19.59 8.98
CA MET A 24 -24.40 19.27 8.08
C MET A 24 -25.70 19.25 8.90
N PRO A 25 -26.81 19.68 8.31
CA PRO A 25 -28.08 19.64 9.00
C PRO A 25 -28.41 18.21 9.47
N PRO A 26 -29.11 18.05 10.61
CA PRO A 26 -29.39 16.73 11.21
C PRO A 26 -30.02 15.70 10.24
N VAL A 27 -30.87 16.16 9.33
CA VAL A 27 -31.52 15.30 8.32
C VAL A 27 -30.54 14.67 7.35
N ASP A 28 -29.46 15.37 6.98
CA ASP A 28 -28.42 14.82 6.09
C ASP A 28 -27.55 13.81 6.81
N GLN A 29 -27.32 13.97 8.10
CA GLN A 29 -26.56 13.01 8.93
C GLN A 29 -27.31 11.69 9.12
N GLU A 30 -28.61 11.73 9.37
CA GLU A 30 -29.44 10.53 9.45
C GLU A 30 -29.50 9.77 8.12
N LYS A 31 -29.72 10.48 7.03
CA LYS A 31 -29.74 9.89 5.68
C LYS A 31 -28.38 9.26 5.31
N GLN A 32 -27.28 9.91 5.66
CA GLN A 32 -25.95 9.33 5.46
C GLN A 32 -25.72 8.11 6.34
N ALA A 33 -26.16 8.12 7.59
CA ALA A 33 -26.08 6.96 8.47
C ALA A 33 -26.89 5.77 7.94
N GLU A 34 -28.06 6.00 7.37
CA GLU A 34 -28.86 4.95 6.72
C GLU A 34 -28.19 4.42 5.45
N LEU A 35 -27.64 5.28 4.59
CA LEU A 35 -26.91 4.88 3.40
C LEU A 35 -25.66 4.05 3.76
N ARG A 36 -24.94 4.39 4.84
CA ARG A 36 -23.82 3.62 5.36
C ARG A 36 -24.25 2.23 5.85
N LYS A 37 -25.39 2.14 6.55
CA LYS A 37 -25.95 0.85 7.00
C LYS A 37 -26.31 -0.06 5.80
N LEU A 38 -26.88 0.50 4.74
CA LEU A 38 -27.21 -0.22 3.52
C LEU A 38 -25.94 -0.72 2.81
N ASP A 39 -24.89 0.10 2.72
CA ASP A 39 -23.61 -0.28 2.10
C ASP A 39 -22.91 -1.40 2.91
N THR A 40 -22.96 -1.30 4.24
CA THR A 40 -22.41 -2.33 5.13
C THR A 40 -23.18 -3.65 5.03
N ALA A 41 -24.50 -3.62 4.92
CA ALA A 41 -25.33 -4.82 4.74
C ALA A 41 -25.03 -5.52 3.40
N SER A 42 -24.88 -4.73 2.32
CA SER A 42 -24.45 -5.26 1.02
C SER A 42 -23.07 -5.89 1.10
N ARG A 43 -22.14 -5.25 1.78
CA ARG A 43 -20.78 -5.77 1.99
C ARG A 43 -20.77 -7.09 2.78
N VAL A 44 -21.61 -7.24 3.80
CA VAL A 44 -21.77 -8.51 4.53
C VAL A 44 -22.21 -9.62 3.57
N SER A 45 -23.17 -9.36 2.69
CA SER A 45 -23.64 -10.36 1.70
C SER A 45 -22.54 -10.76 0.70
N GLU A 46 -21.70 -9.80 0.26
CA GLU A 46 -20.53 -10.08 -0.58
C GLU A 46 -19.52 -10.98 0.16
N ILE A 47 -19.25 -10.69 1.44
CA ILE A 47 -18.36 -11.49 2.29
C ILE A 47 -18.91 -12.90 2.48
N GLN A 48 -20.20 -13.06 2.77
CA GLN A 48 -20.83 -14.38 2.90
C GLN A 48 -20.71 -15.20 1.63
N SER A 49 -20.85 -14.59 0.46
CA SER A 49 -20.66 -15.24 -0.82
C SER A 49 -19.21 -15.72 -1.03
N ALA A 50 -18.23 -14.89 -0.68
CA ALA A 50 -16.82 -15.25 -0.75
C ALA A 50 -16.44 -16.36 0.23
N LEU A 51 -16.95 -16.32 1.46
CA LEU A 51 -16.75 -17.37 2.46
C LEU A 51 -17.24 -18.71 1.96
N LYS A 52 -18.44 -18.76 1.36
CA LYS A 52 -19.00 -19.98 0.78
C LYS A 52 -18.13 -20.53 -0.35
N GLN A 53 -17.61 -19.65 -1.23
CA GLN A 53 -16.73 -20.05 -2.34
C GLN A 53 -15.41 -20.62 -1.85
N GLN A 54 -14.88 -20.11 -0.73
CA GLN A 54 -13.59 -20.53 -0.15
C GLN A 54 -13.75 -21.65 0.90
N GLY A 55 -14.97 -22.12 1.16
CA GLY A 55 -15.25 -23.21 2.08
C GLY A 55 -15.04 -22.88 3.57
N PHE A 56 -15.19 -21.60 3.94
CA PHE A 56 -15.23 -21.17 5.33
C PHE A 56 -16.64 -21.25 5.91
N ASP A 57 -16.75 -21.46 7.22
CA ASP A 57 -18.02 -21.37 7.94
C ASP A 57 -18.30 -19.92 8.40
N GLY A 58 -17.26 -19.07 8.48
CA GLY A 58 -17.39 -17.66 8.80
C GLY A 58 -16.05 -16.93 8.86
N TRP A 59 -16.13 -15.61 9.05
CA TRP A 59 -14.98 -14.74 9.28
C TRP A 59 -15.13 -14.03 10.62
N LEU A 60 -14.17 -14.24 11.53
CA LEU A 60 -14.14 -13.59 12.84
C LEU A 60 -13.17 -12.42 12.81
N PHE A 61 -13.71 -11.22 12.82
CA PHE A 61 -12.96 -9.98 13.02
C PHE A 61 -12.74 -9.73 14.51
N TYR A 62 -11.62 -9.14 14.84
CA TYR A 62 -11.24 -8.78 16.19
C TYR A 62 -10.49 -7.47 16.20
N ASP A 63 -10.77 -6.64 17.20
CA ASP A 63 -9.96 -5.47 17.47
C ASP A 63 -9.82 -5.18 18.96
N PHE A 64 -8.69 -4.62 19.32
CA PHE A 64 -8.40 -4.02 20.59
C PHE A 64 -7.64 -2.72 20.43
N ARG A 65 -8.28 -1.60 20.74
CA ARG A 65 -7.71 -0.24 20.65
C ARG A 65 -7.25 0.18 19.26
N GLY A 66 -7.89 -0.31 18.21
CA GLY A 66 -7.55 0.02 16.83
C GLY A 66 -6.34 -0.74 16.29
N SER A 67 -6.06 -1.94 16.79
CA SER A 67 -4.98 -2.80 16.30
C SER A 67 -5.25 -3.34 14.89
N ASP A 68 -6.52 -3.51 14.50
CA ASP A 68 -6.89 -3.98 13.17
C ASP A 68 -7.29 -2.82 12.25
N ILE A 69 -6.34 -2.35 11.46
CA ILE A 69 -6.54 -1.30 10.45
C ILE A 69 -7.24 -1.80 9.19
N LEU A 70 -7.35 -3.12 8.98
CA LEU A 70 -7.93 -3.72 7.79
C LEU A 70 -9.45 -3.83 7.88
N THR A 71 -9.98 -4.17 9.06
CA THR A 71 -11.43 -4.37 9.25
C THR A 71 -12.29 -3.19 8.80
N PRO A 72 -11.99 -1.92 9.15
CA PRO A 72 -12.80 -0.79 8.65
C PRO A 72 -12.81 -0.68 7.14
N ARG A 73 -11.70 -0.94 6.46
CA ARG A 73 -11.58 -0.90 4.99
C ARG A 73 -12.36 -2.04 4.34
N ILE A 74 -12.23 -3.25 4.87
CA ILE A 74 -12.95 -4.43 4.40
C ILE A 74 -14.46 -4.22 4.52
N LEU A 75 -14.92 -3.69 5.65
CA LEU A 75 -16.33 -3.49 5.95
C LEU A 75 -16.88 -2.14 5.42
N LYS A 76 -16.05 -1.34 4.74
CA LYS A 76 -16.40 0.00 4.21
C LYS A 76 -16.99 0.92 5.29
N THR A 77 -16.40 0.91 6.48
CA THR A 77 -16.80 1.77 7.58
C THR A 77 -15.74 2.83 7.87
N GLU A 78 -16.09 3.83 8.66
CA GLU A 78 -15.11 4.68 9.32
C GLU A 78 -14.34 3.86 10.37
N ARG A 79 -13.26 4.45 10.92
CA ARG A 79 -12.49 3.79 11.96
C ARG A 79 -13.40 3.32 13.08
N LEU A 80 -13.42 2.01 13.31
CA LEU A 80 -14.11 1.40 14.44
C LEU A 80 -13.27 1.67 15.69
N GLY A 81 -13.78 2.51 16.58
CA GLY A 81 -13.06 2.94 17.78
C GLY A 81 -13.34 2.05 18.98
N GLY A 82 -12.77 2.44 20.12
CA GLY A 82 -13.05 1.86 21.42
C GLY A 82 -11.82 1.47 22.21
N SER A 83 -11.99 1.29 23.52
CA SER A 83 -10.93 0.92 24.45
C SER A 83 -11.03 -0.54 24.94
N ARG A 84 -12.10 -1.22 24.56
CA ARG A 84 -12.36 -2.61 24.92
C ARG A 84 -12.33 -3.52 23.70
N ARG A 85 -12.01 -4.79 23.93
CA ARG A 85 -12.03 -5.83 22.88
C ARG A 85 -13.46 -5.99 22.34
N TRP A 86 -13.57 -6.07 21.03
CA TRP A 86 -14.79 -6.50 20.37
C TRP A 86 -14.48 -7.56 19.33
N PHE A 87 -15.52 -8.36 19.03
CA PHE A 87 -15.48 -9.36 17.96
C PHE A 87 -16.70 -9.16 17.08
N TYR A 88 -16.52 -9.41 15.80
CA TYR A 88 -17.60 -9.41 14.82
C TYR A 88 -17.50 -10.66 13.97
N PHE A 89 -18.48 -11.53 14.10
CA PHE A 89 -18.53 -12.78 13.35
C PHE A 89 -19.51 -12.66 12.21
N ILE A 90 -19.03 -12.85 10.97
CA ILE A 90 -19.85 -12.96 9.78
C ILE A 90 -19.91 -14.45 9.40
N PRO A 91 -21.03 -15.16 9.64
CA PRO A 91 -21.21 -16.54 9.20
C PRO A 91 -21.41 -16.60 7.69
N THR A 92 -21.16 -17.76 7.09
CA THR A 92 -21.45 -17.98 5.64
C THR A 92 -22.93 -17.80 5.30
N GLN A 93 -23.81 -18.02 6.25
CA GLN A 93 -25.27 -17.83 6.12
C GLN A 93 -25.82 -17.27 7.44
N GLY A 94 -26.93 -16.55 7.36
CA GLY A 94 -27.62 -16.00 8.51
C GLY A 94 -27.09 -14.64 8.96
N GLU A 95 -27.57 -14.21 10.12
CA GLU A 95 -27.27 -12.88 10.65
C GLU A 95 -25.88 -12.84 11.30
N PRO A 96 -25.04 -11.79 11.05
CA PRO A 96 -23.80 -11.58 11.77
C PRO A 96 -24.00 -11.38 13.27
N VAL A 97 -22.94 -11.59 14.06
CA VAL A 97 -22.99 -11.47 15.51
C VAL A 97 -21.87 -10.54 16.01
N LYS A 98 -22.26 -9.53 16.76
CA LYS A 98 -21.39 -8.57 17.46
C LYS A 98 -21.17 -9.05 18.89
N VAL A 99 -19.91 -9.09 19.36
CA VAL A 99 -19.58 -9.33 20.77
C VAL A 99 -18.86 -8.10 21.30
N VAL A 100 -19.53 -7.35 22.20
CA VAL A 100 -19.06 -6.05 22.69
C VAL A 100 -19.05 -5.98 24.21
N HIS A 101 -18.21 -5.13 24.78
CA HIS A 101 -18.14 -4.94 26.22
C HIS A 101 -19.26 -4.03 26.72
N ALA A 102 -19.80 -4.30 27.92
CA ALA A 102 -20.89 -3.54 28.53
C ALA A 102 -20.60 -2.06 28.78
N ILE A 103 -19.33 -1.63 28.82
CA ILE A 103 -18.95 -0.21 28.95
C ILE A 103 -19.05 0.52 27.60
N GLU A 104 -18.89 -0.19 26.48
CA GLU A 104 -18.91 0.34 25.11
C GLU A 104 -19.88 -0.49 24.24
N PRO A 105 -21.17 -0.58 24.62
CA PRO A 105 -22.11 -1.53 23.98
C PRO A 105 -22.41 -1.15 22.52
N ASP A 106 -22.21 0.10 22.14
CA ASP A 106 -22.54 0.64 20.81
C ASP A 106 -21.32 0.83 19.90
N GLN A 107 -20.15 0.36 20.36
CA GLN A 107 -18.85 0.55 19.71
C GLN A 107 -18.82 0.18 18.22
N ILE A 108 -19.58 -0.82 17.81
CA ILE A 108 -19.66 -1.29 16.41
C ILE A 108 -21.12 -1.36 15.92
N ASP A 109 -21.98 -0.44 16.37
CA ASP A 109 -23.42 -0.44 16.00
C ASP A 109 -23.68 0.00 14.55
N VAL A 110 -22.70 0.59 13.89
CA VAL A 110 -22.72 0.81 12.45
C VAL A 110 -22.79 -0.50 11.64
N LEU A 111 -22.32 -1.61 12.23
CA LEU A 111 -22.36 -2.93 11.61
C LEU A 111 -23.72 -3.61 11.87
N PRO A 112 -24.29 -4.33 10.87
CA PRO A 112 -25.51 -5.10 11.09
C PRO A 112 -25.26 -6.32 11.98
N GLY A 113 -26.32 -6.86 12.55
CA GLY A 113 -26.25 -8.14 13.25
C GLY A 113 -26.65 -8.10 14.71
N LYS A 114 -26.82 -9.28 15.28
CA LYS A 114 -27.21 -9.51 16.69
C LYS A 114 -26.07 -9.08 17.62
N LYS A 115 -26.44 -8.45 18.75
CA LYS A 115 -25.48 -7.99 19.76
C LYS A 115 -25.45 -8.95 20.95
N LEU A 116 -24.25 -9.39 21.35
CA LEU A 116 -23.96 -10.13 22.57
C LEU A 116 -23.05 -9.26 23.45
N ILE A 117 -23.46 -9.05 24.72
CA ILE A 117 -22.74 -8.15 25.62
C ILE A 117 -21.98 -8.99 26.65
N TYR A 118 -20.70 -8.66 26.91
CA TYR A 118 -19.91 -9.26 27.97
C TYR A 118 -19.44 -8.21 28.99
N ARG A 119 -19.15 -8.64 30.22
CA ARG A 119 -18.60 -7.82 31.29
C ARG A 119 -17.26 -8.34 31.82
N GLU A 120 -17.08 -9.65 31.83
CA GLU A 120 -15.90 -10.34 32.35
C GLU A 120 -15.29 -11.26 31.26
N TRP A 121 -14.05 -11.66 31.46
CA TRP A 121 -13.31 -12.47 30.49
C TRP A 121 -13.92 -13.85 30.24
N GLY A 122 -14.49 -14.49 31.29
CA GLY A 122 -15.15 -15.78 31.13
C GLY A 122 -16.43 -15.70 30.29
N LEU A 123 -17.20 -14.63 30.47
CA LEU A 123 -18.37 -14.36 29.63
C LEU A 123 -17.96 -13.99 28.21
N LEU A 124 -16.86 -13.21 28.01
CA LEU A 124 -16.32 -12.94 26.68
C LEU A 124 -16.11 -14.24 25.89
N LYS A 125 -15.40 -15.20 26.46
CA LYS A 125 -15.13 -16.49 25.81
C LYS A 125 -16.43 -17.22 25.41
N LYS A 126 -17.43 -17.26 26.33
CA LYS A 126 -18.75 -17.84 26.06
C LYS A 126 -19.51 -17.13 24.94
N GLN A 127 -19.44 -15.79 24.90
CA GLN A 127 -20.11 -15.02 23.85
C GLN A 127 -19.44 -15.18 22.48
N VAL A 128 -18.10 -15.27 22.42
CA VAL A 128 -17.37 -15.56 21.17
C VAL A 128 -17.72 -16.97 20.68
N ASP A 129 -17.76 -17.95 21.58
CA ASP A 129 -18.19 -19.33 21.28
C ASP A 129 -19.61 -19.36 20.71
N ALA A 130 -20.57 -18.69 21.39
CA ALA A 130 -21.94 -18.57 20.93
C ALA A 130 -22.07 -17.86 19.57
N ALA A 131 -21.24 -16.87 19.29
CA ALA A 131 -21.21 -16.19 18.00
C ALA A 131 -20.76 -17.14 16.89
N ILE A 132 -19.64 -17.84 17.07
CA ILE A 132 -19.07 -18.75 16.06
C ILE A 132 -20.02 -19.93 15.80
N HIS A 133 -20.60 -20.51 16.84
CA HIS A 133 -21.46 -21.69 16.73
C HIS A 133 -22.95 -21.33 16.52
N SER A 134 -23.27 -20.05 16.27
CA SER A 134 -24.66 -19.60 16.07
C SER A 134 -25.39 -20.28 14.91
N GLN A 135 -24.65 -20.74 13.90
CA GLN A 135 -25.21 -21.33 12.69
C GLN A 135 -24.76 -22.79 12.43
N LYS A 136 -23.78 -23.29 13.18
CA LYS A 136 -23.22 -24.62 12.97
C LYS A 136 -22.87 -25.30 14.29
N ASN A 137 -23.43 -26.47 14.49
CA ASN A 137 -23.00 -27.37 15.55
C ASN A 137 -21.78 -28.19 15.11
N GLY A 138 -20.74 -28.24 15.94
CA GLY A 138 -19.53 -29.00 15.69
C GLY A 138 -18.36 -28.14 15.23
N LYS A 139 -17.32 -28.76 14.66
CA LYS A 139 -16.07 -28.09 14.32
C LYS A 139 -16.26 -27.10 13.18
N ALA A 140 -16.12 -25.81 13.46
CA ALA A 140 -16.18 -24.75 12.46
C ALA A 140 -14.77 -24.44 11.91
N ARG A 141 -14.70 -24.11 10.61
CA ARG A 141 -13.51 -23.58 9.93
C ARG A 141 -13.71 -22.09 9.67
N ILE A 142 -12.98 -21.25 10.38
CA ILE A 142 -13.17 -19.80 10.34
C ILE A 142 -11.92 -19.08 9.82
N ALA A 143 -12.15 -17.95 9.15
CA ALA A 143 -11.08 -17.04 8.76
C ALA A 143 -10.82 -16.03 9.90
N MET A 144 -9.57 -15.66 10.11
CA MET A 144 -9.13 -14.53 10.95
C MET A 144 -7.94 -13.83 10.32
N GLN A 145 -7.71 -12.54 10.66
CA GLN A 145 -6.52 -11.80 10.27
C GLN A 145 -5.28 -12.34 11.01
N TYR A 146 -4.88 -13.51 10.62
CA TYR A 146 -3.80 -14.31 11.18
C TYR A 146 -2.93 -14.89 10.06
N SER A 147 -1.61 -14.83 10.20
CA SER A 147 -0.67 -15.47 9.30
C SER A 147 0.09 -16.56 10.04
N PRO A 148 -0.09 -17.85 9.69
CA PRO A 148 0.69 -18.93 10.26
C PRO A 148 2.19 -18.67 10.05
N ASN A 149 3.00 -18.95 11.08
CA ASN A 149 4.44 -18.68 11.12
C ASN A 149 4.85 -17.23 10.79
N ASN A 150 3.88 -16.31 10.71
CA ASN A 150 4.06 -14.93 10.28
C ASN A 150 4.65 -14.79 8.86
N ASP A 151 4.36 -15.72 7.96
CA ASP A 151 4.84 -15.73 6.57
C ASP A 151 4.42 -14.45 5.82
N ILE A 152 3.25 -13.88 6.16
CA ILE A 152 2.69 -12.66 5.59
C ILE A 152 2.30 -11.70 6.74
N PRO A 153 3.24 -10.93 7.30
CA PRO A 153 2.98 -10.08 8.48
C PRO A 153 1.93 -9.00 8.24
N TYR A 154 1.74 -8.57 7.01
CA TYR A 154 0.73 -7.56 6.61
C TYR A 154 -0.70 -7.95 6.98
N ILE A 155 -0.98 -9.25 7.04
CA ILE A 155 -2.31 -9.80 7.37
C ILE A 155 -2.45 -10.09 8.86
N SER A 156 -1.36 -10.27 9.60
CA SER A 156 -1.39 -10.67 11.00
C SER A 156 -1.75 -9.49 11.90
N ARG A 157 -3.04 -9.38 12.27
CA ARG A 157 -3.60 -8.29 13.10
C ARG A 157 -4.14 -8.77 14.43
N VAL A 158 -4.34 -10.09 14.57
CA VAL A 158 -4.84 -10.71 15.78
C VAL A 158 -3.68 -11.21 16.61
N ASP A 159 -3.64 -10.86 17.90
CA ASP A 159 -2.60 -11.31 18.82
C ASP A 159 -2.67 -12.82 19.09
N ALA A 160 -1.51 -13.40 19.47
CA ALA A 160 -1.39 -14.84 19.71
C ALA A 160 -2.35 -15.36 20.79
N GLY A 161 -2.54 -14.61 21.89
CA GLY A 161 -3.44 -15.03 22.98
C GLY A 161 -4.90 -15.08 22.54
N THR A 162 -5.32 -14.17 21.66
CA THR A 162 -6.66 -14.21 21.06
C THR A 162 -6.82 -15.42 20.13
N ILE A 163 -5.80 -15.73 19.32
CA ILE A 163 -5.79 -16.94 18.48
C ILE A 163 -5.88 -18.21 19.33
N GLU A 164 -5.11 -18.30 20.43
CA GLU A 164 -5.15 -19.43 21.37
C GLU A 164 -6.53 -19.57 22.02
N MET A 165 -7.11 -18.46 22.49
CA MET A 165 -8.45 -18.43 23.06
C MET A 165 -9.48 -18.97 22.07
N VAL A 166 -9.47 -18.51 20.81
CA VAL A 166 -10.43 -18.94 19.79
C VAL A 166 -10.20 -20.40 19.41
N LYS A 167 -8.96 -20.86 19.24
CA LYS A 167 -8.65 -22.28 19.01
C LYS A 167 -9.18 -23.18 20.14
N SER A 168 -9.15 -22.70 21.40
CA SER A 168 -9.66 -23.45 22.55
C SER A 168 -11.19 -23.68 22.55
N LEU A 169 -11.92 -23.03 21.62
CA LEU A 169 -13.34 -23.24 21.36
C LEU A 169 -13.61 -24.43 20.40
N GLY A 170 -12.57 -25.16 19.98
CA GLY A 170 -12.70 -26.32 19.12
C GLY A 170 -12.83 -26.01 17.63
N VAL A 171 -12.51 -24.78 17.21
CA VAL A 171 -12.56 -24.35 15.81
C VAL A 171 -11.21 -24.48 15.11
N THR A 172 -11.24 -24.60 13.79
CA THR A 172 -10.05 -24.45 12.94
C THR A 172 -9.96 -23.00 12.48
N ILE A 173 -8.81 -22.36 12.72
CA ILE A 173 -8.53 -20.99 12.24
C ILE A 173 -7.59 -21.08 11.05
N ASP A 174 -8.01 -20.49 9.94
CA ASP A 174 -7.18 -20.29 8.77
C ASP A 174 -6.97 -18.79 8.52
N SER A 175 -5.94 -18.47 7.75
CA SER A 175 -5.63 -17.09 7.35
C SER A 175 -6.74 -16.50 6.48
N SER A 176 -7.12 -15.25 6.76
CA SER A 176 -8.00 -14.46 5.91
C SER A 176 -7.28 -13.79 4.73
N ALA A 177 -6.04 -14.15 4.44
CA ALA A 177 -5.16 -13.44 3.50
C ALA A 177 -5.80 -13.19 2.11
N ASP A 178 -6.39 -14.22 1.50
CA ASP A 178 -7.05 -14.09 0.20
C ASP A 178 -8.37 -13.28 0.28
N LEU A 179 -9.10 -13.40 1.41
CA LEU A 179 -10.29 -12.58 1.65
C LEU A 179 -9.92 -11.10 1.81
N VAL A 180 -8.89 -10.78 2.60
CA VAL A 180 -8.39 -9.41 2.75
C VAL A 180 -8.05 -8.84 1.39
N GLN A 181 -7.29 -9.56 0.58
CA GLN A 181 -6.92 -9.12 -0.76
C GLN A 181 -8.15 -8.81 -1.63
N GLN A 182 -9.15 -9.70 -1.60
CA GLN A 182 -10.38 -9.56 -2.38
C GLN A 182 -11.21 -8.33 -1.98
N PHE A 183 -11.25 -7.99 -0.68
CA PHE A 183 -12.12 -6.93 -0.16
C PHE A 183 -11.41 -5.59 0.06
N GLU A 184 -10.10 -5.56 0.14
CA GLU A 184 -9.33 -4.35 0.45
C GLU A 184 -8.43 -3.91 -0.72
N ALA A 185 -7.83 -4.85 -1.47
CA ALA A 185 -6.85 -4.52 -2.49
C ALA A 185 -7.41 -4.42 -3.92
N VAL A 186 -8.65 -4.86 -4.16
CA VAL A 186 -9.31 -4.80 -5.48
C VAL A 186 -9.78 -3.37 -5.78
N TRP A 187 -9.32 -2.83 -6.91
CA TRP A 187 -9.66 -1.46 -7.31
C TRP A 187 -10.97 -1.37 -8.08
N THR A 188 -11.63 -0.23 -7.95
CA THR A 188 -12.72 0.22 -8.83
C THR A 188 -12.13 0.79 -10.14
N ASN A 189 -12.98 0.96 -11.16
CA ASN A 189 -12.55 1.61 -12.40
C ASN A 189 -12.10 3.06 -12.16
N ASP A 190 -12.75 3.77 -11.22
CA ASP A 190 -12.36 5.13 -10.86
C ASP A 190 -10.98 5.15 -10.17
N GLN A 191 -10.67 4.16 -9.33
CA GLN A 191 -9.36 4.03 -8.72
C GLN A 191 -8.28 3.75 -9.75
N LEU A 192 -8.54 2.86 -10.72
CA LEU A 192 -7.61 2.63 -11.84
C LEU A 192 -7.38 3.92 -12.65
N ALA A 193 -8.44 4.68 -12.94
CA ALA A 193 -8.32 5.96 -13.66
C ALA A 193 -7.50 6.99 -12.86
N MET A 194 -7.73 7.11 -11.55
CA MET A 194 -6.96 8.00 -10.68
C MET A 194 -5.49 7.60 -10.58
N HIS A 195 -5.19 6.31 -10.49
CA HIS A 195 -3.83 5.79 -10.51
C HIS A 195 -3.13 6.07 -11.85
N THR A 196 -3.79 5.81 -12.98
CA THR A 196 -3.24 6.07 -14.32
C THR A 196 -2.95 7.57 -14.53
N GLU A 197 -3.85 8.45 -14.02
CA GLU A 197 -3.61 9.89 -13.98
C GLU A 197 -2.35 10.24 -13.18
N ALA A 198 -2.22 9.66 -11.97
CA ALA A 198 -1.07 9.87 -11.10
C ALA A 198 0.25 9.40 -11.75
N ALA A 199 0.28 8.18 -12.29
CA ALA A 199 1.45 7.59 -12.94
C ALA A 199 1.90 8.40 -14.18
N THR A 200 0.95 8.89 -14.99
CA THR A 200 1.24 9.73 -16.16
C THR A 200 1.84 11.08 -15.75
N LYS A 201 1.26 11.74 -14.73
CA LYS A 201 1.79 13.00 -14.19
C LYS A 201 3.16 12.81 -13.55
N MET A 202 3.35 11.72 -12.84
CA MET A 202 4.62 11.36 -12.19
C MET A 202 5.72 11.21 -13.24
N GLN A 203 5.48 10.45 -14.31
CA GLN A 203 6.43 10.31 -15.42
C GLN A 203 6.79 11.67 -16.03
N LYS A 204 5.80 12.54 -16.27
CA LYS A 204 6.04 13.90 -16.77
C LYS A 204 6.98 14.67 -15.84
N VAL A 205 6.75 14.65 -14.53
CA VAL A 205 7.59 15.35 -13.54
C VAL A 205 9.00 14.76 -13.51
N ILE A 206 9.18 13.44 -13.62
CA ILE A 206 10.51 12.81 -13.70
C ILE A 206 11.28 13.31 -14.92
N ILE A 207 10.65 13.36 -16.11
CA ILE A 207 11.27 13.86 -17.34
C ILE A 207 11.65 15.34 -17.19
N GLU A 208 10.76 16.17 -16.66
CA GLU A 208 11.03 17.59 -16.37
C GLU A 208 12.17 17.76 -15.37
N THR A 209 12.31 16.84 -14.42
CA THR A 209 13.38 16.84 -13.42
C THR A 209 14.75 16.57 -14.07
N PHE A 210 14.85 15.60 -14.96
CA PHE A 210 16.09 15.38 -15.71
C PHE A 210 16.42 16.57 -16.61
N ALA A 211 15.41 17.21 -17.22
CA ALA A 211 15.61 18.45 -18.00
C ALA A 211 16.08 19.62 -17.11
N ASP A 212 15.59 19.75 -15.87
CA ASP A 212 16.06 20.78 -14.92
C ASP A 212 17.51 20.51 -14.47
N ILE A 213 17.87 19.23 -14.21
CA ILE A 213 19.26 18.86 -13.94
C ILE A 213 20.16 19.27 -15.11
N LYS A 214 19.82 18.92 -16.36
CA LYS A 214 20.54 19.34 -17.58
C LYS A 214 20.71 20.87 -17.63
N ARG A 215 19.64 21.61 -17.43
CA ARG A 215 19.65 23.09 -17.46
C ARG A 215 20.62 23.65 -16.40
N ARG A 216 20.56 23.15 -15.17
CA ARG A 216 21.42 23.62 -14.06
C ARG A 216 22.87 23.28 -14.30
N ILE A 217 23.18 22.06 -14.72
CA ILE A 217 24.56 21.63 -15.02
C ILE A 217 25.16 22.47 -16.16
N ASN A 218 24.41 22.73 -17.24
CA ASN A 218 24.89 23.54 -18.34
C ASN A 218 25.07 25.02 -17.99
N ALA A 219 24.31 25.53 -17.02
CA ALA A 219 24.43 26.88 -16.48
C ALA A 219 25.45 27.00 -15.33
N ASN A 220 26.15 25.91 -14.97
CA ASN A 220 27.05 25.84 -13.80
C ASN A 220 26.36 26.25 -12.48
N ILE A 221 25.07 25.96 -12.32
CA ILE A 221 24.33 26.18 -11.09
C ILE A 221 24.55 24.98 -10.17
N PRO A 222 25.14 25.17 -8.96
CA PRO A 222 25.29 24.08 -7.99
C PRO A 222 23.95 23.40 -7.73
N THR A 223 23.93 22.09 -7.78
CA THR A 223 22.71 21.29 -7.64
C THR A 223 22.98 20.08 -6.75
N THR A 224 22.10 19.82 -5.82
CA THR A 224 22.18 18.68 -4.89
C THR A 224 20.96 17.77 -5.04
N GLU A 225 21.03 16.56 -4.50
CA GLU A 225 19.89 15.64 -4.39
C GLU A 225 18.67 16.32 -3.73
N ASN A 226 18.91 17.17 -2.71
CA ASN A 226 17.84 17.89 -2.04
C ASN A 226 17.22 18.99 -2.93
N ASP A 227 17.99 19.69 -3.74
CA ASP A 227 17.45 20.69 -4.68
C ASP A 227 16.52 20.02 -5.70
N VAL A 228 16.88 18.82 -6.18
CA VAL A 228 16.06 18.03 -7.09
C VAL A 228 14.78 17.55 -6.39
N GLN A 229 14.88 17.07 -5.16
CA GLN A 229 13.72 16.67 -4.36
C GLN A 229 12.74 17.83 -4.19
N GLN A 230 13.21 19.04 -3.83
CA GLN A 230 12.37 20.23 -3.68
C GLN A 230 11.72 20.65 -5.00
N PHE A 231 12.44 20.56 -6.12
CA PHE A 231 11.89 20.81 -7.46
C PHE A 231 10.72 19.86 -7.73
N MET A 232 10.90 18.56 -7.53
CA MET A 232 9.87 17.56 -7.78
C MET A 232 8.63 17.74 -6.88
N MET A 233 8.83 18.02 -5.58
CA MET A 233 7.73 18.27 -4.65
C MET A 233 6.86 19.45 -5.12
N LYS A 234 7.51 20.55 -5.54
CA LYS A 234 6.81 21.72 -6.10
C LYS A 234 6.04 21.35 -7.38
N ARG A 235 6.65 20.59 -8.29
CA ARG A 235 5.99 20.15 -9.53
C ARG A 235 4.79 19.25 -9.25
N TYR A 236 4.88 18.33 -8.28
CA TYR A 236 3.75 17.51 -7.88
C TYR A 236 2.57 18.34 -7.34
N GLU A 237 2.86 19.36 -6.55
CA GLU A 237 1.82 20.26 -6.05
C GLU A 237 1.14 21.01 -7.19
N GLU A 238 1.91 21.54 -8.16
CA GLU A 238 1.41 22.23 -9.36
C GLU A 238 0.57 21.31 -10.25
N GLU A 239 0.89 20.02 -10.32
CA GLU A 239 0.11 19.01 -11.05
C GLU A 239 -1.12 18.48 -10.26
N GLY A 240 -1.39 19.00 -9.08
CA GLY A 240 -2.53 18.57 -8.23
C GLY A 240 -2.32 17.20 -7.57
N MET A 241 -1.06 16.84 -7.34
CA MET A 241 -0.66 15.62 -6.64
C MET A 241 -0.18 15.94 -5.21
N ASN A 242 -0.06 14.93 -4.36
CA ASN A 242 0.49 15.11 -3.03
C ASN A 242 2.01 15.35 -3.12
N PRO A 243 2.54 16.43 -2.51
CA PRO A 243 3.98 16.68 -2.48
C PRO A 243 4.64 15.76 -1.44
N SER A 244 4.85 14.50 -1.82
CA SER A 244 5.57 13.53 -0.96
C SER A 244 7.07 13.63 -1.18
N PRO A 245 7.89 13.62 -0.12
CA PRO A 245 9.32 13.47 -0.27
C PRO A 245 9.67 12.14 -0.95
N MET A 246 10.67 12.15 -1.84
CA MET A 246 11.11 10.99 -2.62
C MET A 246 12.59 10.73 -2.44
N ILE A 247 13.04 9.58 -2.90
CA ILE A 247 14.46 9.25 -3.00
C ILE A 247 15.03 9.95 -4.24
N VAL A 248 16.07 10.73 -4.05
CA VAL A 248 16.98 11.19 -5.08
C VAL A 248 18.37 10.80 -4.62
N ALA A 249 19.04 9.92 -5.33
CA ALA A 249 20.29 9.31 -4.90
C ALA A 249 21.33 9.32 -6.02
N VAL A 250 22.53 9.79 -5.68
CA VAL A 250 23.65 9.93 -6.62
C VAL A 250 24.74 8.90 -6.32
N ASN A 251 25.16 8.17 -7.35
CA ASN A 251 26.27 7.22 -7.28
C ASN A 251 26.17 6.25 -6.08
N ALA A 252 27.13 6.31 -5.15
CA ALA A 252 27.17 5.44 -3.96
C ALA A 252 25.94 5.56 -3.05
N ASN A 253 25.25 6.68 -3.02
CA ASN A 253 24.02 6.85 -2.26
C ASN A 253 22.91 5.94 -2.81
N ALA A 254 22.86 5.74 -4.13
CA ALA A 254 21.91 4.84 -4.77
C ALA A 254 22.18 3.35 -4.44
N ALA A 255 23.35 3.01 -3.92
CA ALA A 255 23.63 1.65 -3.45
C ALA A 255 22.91 1.29 -2.12
N SER A 256 22.27 2.25 -1.46
CA SER A 256 21.38 2.02 -0.32
C SER A 256 19.93 2.14 -0.79
N PRO A 257 19.15 1.04 -0.86
CA PRO A 257 17.79 1.04 -1.44
C PRO A 257 16.84 2.07 -0.83
N HIS A 258 16.97 2.35 0.46
CA HIS A 258 16.16 3.32 1.21
C HIS A 258 16.96 4.58 1.59
N TYR A 259 18.00 4.92 0.79
CA TYR A 259 18.67 6.20 0.98
C TYR A 259 17.67 7.34 0.81
N PHE A 260 17.74 8.29 1.73
CA PHE A 260 16.88 9.47 1.70
C PHE A 260 17.73 10.73 1.96
N PRO A 261 17.78 11.69 1.02
CA PRO A 261 18.54 12.91 1.23
C PRO A 261 17.94 13.70 2.39
N ARG A 262 18.75 13.98 3.42
CA ARG A 262 18.30 14.81 4.54
C ARG A 262 18.15 16.25 4.07
N GLN A 263 17.10 16.93 4.53
CA GLN A 263 16.83 18.31 4.20
C GLN A 263 18.09 19.18 4.37
N GLY A 264 18.49 19.87 3.30
CA GLY A 264 19.68 20.72 3.25
C GLY A 264 21.04 19.99 3.24
N LYS A 265 21.08 18.66 3.05
CA LYS A 265 22.31 17.83 3.10
C LYS A 265 22.43 16.79 1.99
N GLY A 266 21.82 17.01 0.83
CA GLY A 266 21.98 16.10 -0.32
C GLY A 266 23.40 16.18 -0.91
N ALA A 267 23.88 15.07 -1.51
CA ALA A 267 25.12 15.07 -2.27
C ALA A 267 25.02 15.98 -3.50
N PRO A 268 26.14 16.59 -3.94
CA PRO A 268 26.15 17.37 -5.19
C PRO A 268 25.94 16.43 -6.39
N ILE A 269 25.28 16.97 -7.43
CA ILE A 269 25.08 16.33 -8.73
C ILE A 269 26.00 17.01 -9.75
N ASN A 270 26.90 16.24 -10.35
CA ASN A 270 27.91 16.74 -11.29
C ASN A 270 27.86 15.97 -12.62
N ARG A 271 28.59 16.46 -13.61
CA ARG A 271 28.86 15.69 -14.84
C ARG A 271 29.56 14.37 -14.50
N GLY A 272 29.09 13.28 -15.08
CA GLY A 272 29.59 11.92 -14.83
C GLY A 272 28.84 11.16 -13.74
N ASP A 273 27.89 11.75 -13.04
CA ASP A 273 27.13 11.10 -11.99
C ASP A 273 25.94 10.29 -12.52
N LEU A 274 25.67 9.15 -11.89
CA LEU A 274 24.45 8.37 -12.02
C LEU A 274 23.43 8.90 -11.00
N VAL A 275 22.21 9.18 -11.42
CA VAL A 275 21.12 9.70 -10.59
C VAL A 275 19.95 8.73 -10.63
N LEU A 276 19.59 8.18 -9.47
CA LEU A 276 18.38 7.38 -9.26
C LEU A 276 17.32 8.27 -8.63
N ILE A 277 16.11 8.25 -9.20
CA ILE A 277 14.92 8.90 -8.65
C ILE A 277 13.88 7.82 -8.42
N ASP A 278 13.44 7.68 -7.17
CA ASP A 278 12.37 6.77 -6.76
C ASP A 278 11.30 7.57 -6.03
N THR A 279 10.08 7.50 -6.52
CA THR A 279 9.03 8.41 -6.11
C THR A 279 7.65 7.77 -6.07
N VAL A 280 6.99 7.93 -4.94
CA VAL A 280 5.62 7.49 -4.70
C VAL A 280 4.73 8.68 -4.39
N THR A 281 3.64 8.84 -5.11
CA THR A 281 2.64 9.87 -4.85
C THR A 281 1.27 9.52 -5.47
N LYS A 282 0.27 10.35 -5.24
CA LYS A 282 -1.09 10.15 -5.77
C LYS A 282 -1.78 11.49 -6.04
N VAL A 283 -2.81 11.48 -6.87
CA VAL A 283 -3.68 12.65 -7.07
C VAL A 283 -4.41 13.02 -5.78
N LYS A 284 -4.66 14.32 -5.56
CA LYS A 284 -5.40 14.85 -4.38
C LYS A 284 -6.90 14.56 -4.49
N LYS A 285 -7.26 13.28 -4.54
CA LYS A 285 -8.65 12.81 -4.57
C LYS A 285 -8.88 11.76 -3.48
N PRO A 286 -10.06 11.70 -2.87
CA PRO A 286 -10.38 10.67 -1.88
C PRO A 286 -10.22 9.27 -2.46
N ARG A 287 -9.61 8.36 -1.69
CA ARG A 287 -9.38 6.96 -2.05
C ARG A 287 -8.56 6.73 -3.32
N ALA A 288 -7.79 7.74 -3.77
CA ALA A 288 -6.87 7.58 -4.88
C ALA A 288 -5.75 6.61 -4.51
N PRO A 289 -5.50 5.57 -5.32
CA PRO A 289 -4.31 4.74 -5.19
C PRO A 289 -3.06 5.56 -5.52
N ALA A 290 -1.94 5.15 -4.93
CA ALA A 290 -0.63 5.71 -5.26
C ALA A 290 -0.17 5.22 -6.66
N ALA A 291 0.78 5.94 -7.23
CA ALA A 291 1.67 5.47 -8.29
C ALA A 291 3.09 5.46 -7.72
N ASP A 292 3.93 4.54 -8.22
CA ASP A 292 5.29 4.31 -7.73
C ASP A 292 6.23 4.02 -8.90
N LEU A 293 7.26 4.86 -9.09
CA LEU A 293 8.16 4.74 -10.23
C LEU A 293 9.61 5.02 -9.81
N THR A 294 10.53 4.16 -10.22
CA THR A 294 11.97 4.42 -10.16
C THR A 294 12.55 4.56 -11.54
N TRP A 295 13.23 5.69 -11.79
CA TRP A 295 13.93 5.98 -13.02
C TRP A 295 15.40 6.35 -12.75
N VAL A 296 16.28 6.05 -13.72
CA VAL A 296 17.72 6.29 -13.62
C VAL A 296 18.18 7.18 -14.78
N GLY A 297 18.96 8.21 -14.46
CA GLY A 297 19.61 9.09 -15.42
C GLY A 297 21.14 9.14 -15.21
N TYR A 298 21.88 9.42 -16.25
CA TYR A 298 23.32 9.66 -16.20
C TYR A 298 23.61 11.10 -16.66
N VAL A 299 24.38 11.83 -15.88
CA VAL A 299 24.71 13.25 -16.17
C VAL A 299 25.84 13.32 -17.21
N GLY A 300 25.56 12.86 -18.40
CA GLY A 300 26.46 12.82 -19.55
C GLY A 300 25.67 12.66 -20.85
N GLU A 301 26.38 12.72 -21.98
CA GLU A 301 25.81 12.53 -23.32
C GLU A 301 25.75 11.04 -23.70
N THR A 302 26.63 10.23 -23.14
CA THR A 302 26.74 8.79 -23.39
C THR A 302 26.88 8.06 -22.06
N VAL A 303 26.01 7.08 -21.82
CA VAL A 303 26.02 6.27 -20.59
C VAL A 303 27.18 5.28 -20.65
N PRO A 304 28.04 5.21 -19.60
CA PRO A 304 29.12 4.23 -19.52
C PRO A 304 28.63 2.78 -19.56
N GLU A 305 29.43 1.89 -20.14
CA GLU A 305 29.11 0.47 -20.32
C GLU A 305 28.85 -0.25 -18.98
N GLU A 306 29.56 0.12 -17.91
CA GLU A 306 29.35 -0.48 -16.58
C GLU A 306 27.93 -0.29 -16.06
N TYR A 307 27.31 0.89 -16.27
CA TYR A 307 25.92 1.16 -15.88
C TYR A 307 24.93 0.44 -16.79
N THR A 308 25.18 0.51 -18.11
CA THR A 308 24.32 -0.15 -19.09
C THR A 308 24.27 -1.67 -18.90
N LYS A 309 25.38 -2.29 -18.55
CA LYS A 309 25.44 -3.72 -18.25
C LYS A 309 24.54 -4.09 -17.07
N VAL A 310 24.62 -3.36 -15.95
CA VAL A 310 23.80 -3.62 -14.75
C VAL A 310 22.33 -3.29 -15.03
N TRP A 311 22.07 -2.18 -15.74
CA TRP A 311 20.71 -1.81 -16.17
C TRP A 311 20.03 -2.93 -16.97
N ASN A 312 20.71 -3.49 -17.96
CA ASN A 312 20.14 -4.56 -18.80
C ASN A 312 19.75 -5.78 -17.98
N ILE A 313 20.55 -6.18 -16.98
CA ILE A 313 20.23 -7.29 -16.09
C ILE A 313 18.96 -6.99 -15.28
N VAL A 314 18.89 -5.80 -14.68
CA VAL A 314 17.72 -5.36 -13.88
C VAL A 314 16.47 -5.27 -14.76
N PHE A 315 16.60 -4.69 -15.94
CA PHE A 315 15.49 -4.56 -16.90
C PHE A 315 14.99 -5.92 -17.39
N GLU A 316 15.89 -6.84 -17.75
CA GLU A 316 15.52 -8.20 -18.12
C GLU A 316 14.84 -8.96 -16.98
N ALA A 317 15.28 -8.79 -15.75
CA ALA A 317 14.65 -9.38 -14.56
C ALA A 317 13.22 -8.85 -14.36
N GLN A 318 13.02 -7.53 -14.51
CA GLN A 318 11.71 -6.88 -14.46
C GLN A 318 10.77 -7.44 -15.54
N GLN A 319 11.23 -7.46 -16.81
CA GLN A 319 10.45 -7.93 -17.94
C GLN A 319 10.14 -9.43 -17.84
N SER A 320 11.04 -10.22 -17.27
CA SER A 320 10.83 -11.66 -17.06
C SER A 320 9.72 -11.93 -16.04
N ALA A 321 9.69 -11.21 -14.92
CA ALA A 321 8.60 -11.31 -13.94
C ALA A 321 7.25 -10.91 -14.57
N LEU A 322 7.21 -9.76 -15.26
CA LEU A 322 6.01 -9.30 -15.97
C LEU A 322 5.51 -10.33 -17.00
N LYS A 323 6.43 -10.90 -17.78
CA LYS A 323 6.11 -11.93 -18.77
C LYS A 323 5.50 -13.18 -18.11
N ALA A 324 6.09 -13.66 -17.02
CA ALA A 324 5.58 -14.83 -16.30
C ALA A 324 4.17 -14.61 -15.76
N ILE A 325 3.89 -13.43 -15.22
CA ILE A 325 2.57 -13.03 -14.74
C ILE A 325 1.57 -12.98 -15.91
N ARG A 326 1.93 -12.32 -17.02
CA ARG A 326 1.09 -12.25 -18.24
C ARG A 326 0.74 -13.62 -18.80
N GLU A 327 1.72 -14.52 -18.90
CA GLU A 327 1.52 -15.88 -19.40
C GLU A 327 0.60 -16.69 -18.48
N ALA A 328 0.73 -16.53 -17.16
CA ALA A 328 -0.16 -17.17 -16.19
C ALA A 328 -1.61 -16.68 -16.37
N PHE A 329 -1.83 -15.36 -16.45
CA PHE A 329 -3.17 -14.79 -16.64
C PHE A 329 -3.78 -15.16 -17.98
N LYS A 330 -3.04 -15.10 -19.10
CA LYS A 330 -3.52 -15.51 -20.42
C LYS A 330 -3.90 -16.97 -20.49
N SER A 331 -3.20 -17.84 -19.74
CA SER A 331 -3.47 -19.29 -19.72
C SER A 331 -4.45 -19.70 -18.62
N GLY A 332 -4.93 -18.77 -17.79
CA GLY A 332 -5.79 -19.07 -16.64
C GLY A 332 -5.09 -19.85 -15.52
N ARG A 333 -3.76 -19.92 -15.52
CA ARG A 333 -3.00 -20.58 -14.46
C ARG A 333 -2.83 -19.65 -13.25
N PRO A 334 -3.01 -20.14 -12.01
CA PRO A 334 -2.72 -19.35 -10.85
C PRO A 334 -1.20 -19.08 -10.76
N ILE A 335 -0.83 -17.90 -10.32
CA ILE A 335 0.53 -17.51 -9.96
C ILE A 335 0.50 -16.77 -8.62
N THR A 336 1.46 -17.02 -7.74
CA THR A 336 1.61 -16.33 -6.45
C THR A 336 2.65 -15.24 -6.54
N GLY A 337 2.62 -14.31 -5.56
CA GLY A 337 3.65 -13.27 -5.45
C GLY A 337 5.05 -13.86 -5.32
N ALA A 338 5.22 -14.89 -4.48
CA ALA A 338 6.50 -15.58 -4.31
C ALA A 338 7.01 -16.20 -5.63
N GLN A 339 6.14 -16.84 -6.41
CA GLN A 339 6.55 -17.42 -7.70
C GLN A 339 6.98 -16.34 -8.71
N ALA A 340 6.38 -15.18 -8.70
CA ALA A 340 6.78 -14.07 -9.56
C ALA A 340 8.11 -13.46 -9.12
N ASP A 341 8.37 -13.35 -7.81
CA ASP A 341 9.68 -12.92 -7.27
C ASP A 341 10.80 -13.88 -7.66
N ASP A 342 10.57 -15.19 -7.55
CA ASP A 342 11.54 -16.22 -7.92
C ASP A 342 12.02 -16.09 -9.38
N VAL A 343 11.16 -15.65 -10.29
CA VAL A 343 11.53 -15.42 -11.70
C VAL A 343 12.52 -14.26 -11.83
N SER A 344 12.20 -13.10 -11.26
CA SER A 344 13.06 -11.91 -11.29
C SER A 344 14.37 -12.16 -10.56
N ARG A 345 14.31 -12.65 -9.35
CA ARG A 345 15.46 -12.97 -8.50
C ARG A 345 16.39 -14.01 -9.12
N GLY A 346 15.80 -15.02 -9.76
CA GLY A 346 16.56 -16.05 -10.48
C GLY A 346 17.35 -15.50 -11.66
N MET A 347 16.85 -14.47 -12.36
CA MET A 347 17.57 -13.80 -13.44
C MET A 347 18.79 -13.04 -12.91
N ILE A 348 18.62 -12.25 -11.85
CA ILE A 348 19.69 -11.49 -11.20
C ILE A 348 20.76 -12.43 -10.62
N ALA A 349 20.34 -13.54 -9.99
CA ALA A 349 21.25 -14.55 -9.44
C ALA A 349 22.09 -15.23 -10.52
N LYS A 350 21.49 -15.59 -11.66
CA LYS A 350 22.23 -16.16 -12.81
C LYS A 350 23.27 -15.21 -13.39
N ALA A 351 23.03 -13.90 -13.29
CA ALA A 351 23.98 -12.88 -13.71
C ALA A 351 25.11 -12.65 -12.69
N GLY A 352 25.09 -13.34 -11.54
CA GLY A 352 26.13 -13.26 -10.50
C GLY A 352 25.92 -12.17 -9.45
N TYR A 353 24.68 -11.60 -9.32
CA TYR A 353 24.37 -10.52 -8.41
C TYR A 353 23.33 -10.91 -7.33
N ALA A 354 23.26 -12.19 -6.96
CA ALA A 354 22.30 -12.68 -5.97
C ALA A 354 22.33 -11.89 -4.65
N ASP A 355 23.54 -11.64 -4.12
CA ASP A 355 23.75 -10.94 -2.85
C ASP A 355 23.55 -9.42 -2.93
N GLN A 356 23.42 -8.88 -4.13
CA GLN A 356 23.22 -7.45 -4.39
C GLN A 356 21.74 -7.09 -4.67
N PHE A 357 20.84 -8.07 -4.68
CA PHE A 357 19.40 -7.82 -4.76
C PHE A 357 18.77 -7.97 -3.37
N LEU A 358 18.65 -6.85 -2.65
CA LEU A 358 18.50 -6.79 -1.20
C LEU A 358 17.05 -6.78 -0.72
N HIS A 359 16.06 -6.58 -1.60
CA HIS A 359 14.65 -6.46 -1.27
C HIS A 359 13.76 -7.34 -2.17
N ARG A 360 12.47 -7.41 -1.89
CA ARG A 360 11.47 -8.09 -2.74
C ARG A 360 11.42 -7.49 -4.14
N THR A 361 10.94 -8.26 -5.11
CA THR A 361 10.79 -7.77 -6.49
C THR A 361 9.71 -6.68 -6.62
N GLY A 362 8.74 -6.61 -5.71
CA GLY A 362 7.72 -5.58 -5.73
C GLY A 362 6.69 -5.73 -4.62
N HIS A 363 5.83 -4.74 -4.51
CA HIS A 363 4.79 -4.70 -3.47
C HIS A 363 3.42 -4.34 -4.04
N SER A 364 2.37 -4.74 -3.34
CA SER A 364 1.02 -4.30 -3.64
C SER A 364 0.90 -2.78 -3.56
N ILE A 365 0.17 -2.19 -4.49
CA ILE A 365 -0.15 -0.76 -4.51
C ILE A 365 -1.61 -0.56 -4.08
N GLY A 366 -1.85 0.40 -3.21
CA GLY A 366 -3.15 0.77 -2.68
C GLY A 366 -3.31 2.27 -2.51
N GLU A 367 -4.18 2.67 -1.60
CA GLU A 367 -4.34 4.08 -1.22
C GLU A 367 -3.07 4.65 -0.54
N GLU A 368 -2.28 3.79 0.09
CA GLU A 368 -0.87 4.01 0.46
C GLU A 368 0.04 3.41 -0.62
N GLY A 369 1.30 3.86 -0.70
CA GLY A 369 2.30 3.29 -1.59
C GLY A 369 2.37 1.76 -1.44
N HIS A 370 2.52 1.27 -0.20
CA HIS A 370 2.44 -0.15 0.11
C HIS A 370 1.00 -0.56 0.46
N GLY A 371 0.33 -1.27 -0.45
CA GLY A 371 -1.02 -1.79 -0.28
C GLY A 371 -1.07 -3.12 0.50
N ASN A 372 -2.28 -3.67 0.66
CA ASN A 372 -2.53 -4.91 1.41
C ASN A 372 -2.84 -6.12 0.50
N GLY A 373 -2.69 -5.99 -0.81
CA GLY A 373 -2.72 -7.08 -1.77
C GLY A 373 -1.47 -7.95 -1.71
N ALA A 374 -1.38 -8.94 -2.61
CA ALA A 374 -0.19 -9.78 -2.71
C ALA A 374 1.02 -8.96 -3.16
N ASN A 375 2.14 -9.13 -2.47
CA ASN A 375 3.44 -8.61 -2.87
C ASN A 375 4.14 -9.59 -3.82
N ILE A 376 5.05 -9.11 -4.63
CA ILE A 376 5.96 -9.94 -5.42
C ILE A 376 7.19 -10.19 -4.55
N ASP A 377 7.08 -11.20 -3.65
CA ASP A 377 8.02 -11.38 -2.54
C ASP A 377 8.19 -12.85 -2.15
N ASN A 378 9.41 -13.35 -2.19
CA ASN A 378 9.87 -14.62 -1.63
C ASN A 378 11.23 -14.45 -0.91
N LEU A 379 11.52 -13.22 -0.46
CA LEU A 379 12.75 -12.88 0.25
C LEU A 379 12.47 -12.35 1.66
N GLU A 380 11.78 -11.19 1.77
CA GLU A 380 11.47 -10.55 3.04
C GLU A 380 10.30 -11.25 3.71
N THR A 381 9.33 -11.68 2.91
CA THR A 381 8.18 -12.49 3.31
C THR A 381 7.91 -13.54 2.25
N ARG A 382 7.22 -14.61 2.61
CA ARG A 382 6.78 -15.61 1.63
C ARG A 382 5.35 -15.34 1.22
N ASP A 383 5.15 -14.48 0.22
CA ASP A 383 3.79 -14.16 -0.21
C ASP A 383 3.19 -15.26 -1.10
N SER A 384 2.56 -16.21 -0.44
CA SER A 384 1.88 -17.35 -1.08
C SER A 384 0.50 -17.01 -1.62
N ARG A 385 0.02 -15.76 -1.47
CA ARG A 385 -1.27 -15.33 -2.02
C ARG A 385 -1.23 -15.34 -3.54
N ARG A 386 -2.35 -15.70 -4.13
CA ARG A 386 -2.51 -15.63 -5.57
C ARG A 386 -2.63 -14.18 -6.01
N LEU A 387 -2.01 -13.86 -7.13
CA LEU A 387 -2.29 -12.61 -7.83
C LEU A 387 -3.70 -12.68 -8.40
N ILE A 388 -4.53 -11.68 -8.12
CA ILE A 388 -5.95 -11.68 -8.52
C ILE A 388 -6.28 -10.48 -9.42
N PRO A 389 -7.29 -10.61 -10.31
CA PRO A 389 -7.73 -9.49 -11.14
C PRO A 389 -8.11 -8.24 -10.34
N ARG A 390 -7.89 -7.08 -10.93
CA ARG A 390 -8.21 -5.75 -10.39
C ARG A 390 -7.36 -5.34 -9.19
N THR A 391 -6.22 -5.99 -8.97
CA THR A 391 -5.17 -5.52 -8.05
C THR A 391 -4.00 -4.94 -8.82
N ALA A 392 -3.20 -4.13 -8.15
CA ALA A 392 -1.98 -3.57 -8.70
C ALA A 392 -0.78 -3.76 -7.75
N PHE A 393 0.39 -3.80 -8.34
CA PHE A 393 1.67 -3.94 -7.64
C PHE A 393 2.80 -3.33 -8.46
N SER A 394 3.91 -2.99 -7.79
CA SER A 394 5.17 -2.64 -8.45
C SER A 394 5.91 -3.88 -8.93
N ILE A 395 6.75 -3.72 -9.96
CA ILE A 395 7.84 -4.64 -10.29
C ILE A 395 9.10 -3.80 -10.38
N GLU A 396 9.96 -3.91 -9.38
CA GLU A 396 11.05 -2.99 -9.10
C GLU A 396 12.39 -3.67 -8.75
N PRO A 397 12.85 -4.69 -9.48
CA PRO A 397 14.13 -5.32 -9.16
C PRO A 397 15.28 -4.32 -9.18
N GLY A 398 16.28 -4.55 -8.34
CA GLY A 398 17.46 -3.70 -8.24
C GLY A 398 18.75 -4.46 -7.96
N ILE A 399 19.89 -3.88 -8.36
CA ILE A 399 21.24 -4.34 -8.04
C ILE A 399 21.98 -3.19 -7.35
N TYR A 400 22.48 -3.43 -6.14
CA TYR A 400 23.09 -2.43 -5.28
C TYR A 400 24.54 -2.79 -4.99
N LEU A 401 25.47 -2.05 -5.58
CA LEU A 401 26.90 -2.26 -5.44
C LEU A 401 27.46 -1.29 -4.38
N GLU A 402 27.56 -1.76 -3.15
CA GLU A 402 27.96 -0.96 -2.01
C GLU A 402 29.22 -0.12 -2.30
N GLY A 403 29.17 1.18 -1.94
CA GLY A 403 30.23 2.14 -2.17
C GLY A 403 30.46 2.55 -3.63
N LYS A 404 29.64 2.04 -4.57
CA LYS A 404 29.75 2.36 -6.00
C LYS A 404 28.46 3.01 -6.52
N PHE A 405 27.43 2.22 -6.78
CA PHE A 405 26.14 2.68 -7.29
C PHE A 405 25.04 1.63 -7.10
N GLY A 406 23.80 2.07 -7.21
CA GLY A 406 22.62 1.21 -7.31
C GLY A 406 21.81 1.52 -8.56
N ILE A 407 21.21 0.47 -9.14
CA ILE A 407 20.27 0.58 -10.25
C ILE A 407 19.02 -0.19 -9.88
N ARG A 408 17.88 0.48 -9.92
CA ARG A 408 16.52 -0.08 -9.83
C ARG A 408 15.71 0.41 -11.02
N SER A 409 14.89 -0.45 -11.58
CA SER A 409 13.90 -0.10 -12.61
C SER A 409 12.55 -0.52 -12.11
N GLU A 410 11.59 0.41 -12.09
CA GLU A 410 10.28 0.17 -11.52
C GLU A 410 9.15 0.52 -12.47
N ILE A 411 8.15 -0.34 -12.48
CA ILE A 411 6.90 -0.17 -13.19
C ILE A 411 5.73 -0.54 -12.29
N ASP A 412 4.64 0.18 -12.44
CA ASP A 412 3.34 -0.19 -11.87
C ASP A 412 2.57 -1.09 -12.84
N VAL A 413 2.07 -2.20 -12.31
CA VAL A 413 1.33 -3.20 -13.08
C VAL A 413 -0.05 -3.40 -12.48
N TYR A 414 -1.08 -3.32 -13.32
CA TYR A 414 -2.46 -3.64 -12.96
C TYR A 414 -2.91 -4.93 -13.63
N LEU A 415 -3.56 -5.81 -12.87
CA LEU A 415 -4.10 -7.07 -13.35
C LEU A 415 -5.51 -6.89 -13.89
N THR A 416 -5.70 -7.18 -15.17
CA THR A 416 -7.03 -7.31 -15.76
C THR A 416 -7.59 -8.72 -15.51
N GLY A 417 -8.74 -9.06 -16.09
CA GLY A 417 -9.23 -10.44 -16.02
C GLY A 417 -8.36 -11.46 -16.76
N THR A 418 -7.54 -11.02 -17.71
CA THR A 418 -6.83 -11.91 -18.67
C THR A 418 -5.38 -11.49 -18.96
N ASP A 419 -4.92 -10.34 -18.45
CA ASP A 419 -3.58 -9.84 -18.74
C ASP A 419 -3.05 -8.98 -17.56
N ALA A 420 -1.77 -8.67 -17.59
CA ALA A 420 -1.11 -7.70 -16.72
C ALA A 420 -0.64 -6.51 -17.56
N ILE A 421 -1.13 -5.31 -17.28
CA ILE A 421 -0.83 -4.09 -18.04
C ILE A 421 0.03 -3.14 -17.23
N ILE A 422 1.03 -2.55 -17.87
CA ILE A 422 1.79 -1.45 -17.29
C ILE A 422 0.90 -0.20 -17.35
N THR A 423 0.79 0.52 -16.24
CA THR A 423 -0.18 1.62 -16.09
C THR A 423 0.34 2.98 -16.56
N ALA A 424 1.65 3.12 -16.82
CA ALA A 424 2.28 4.31 -17.36
C ALA A 424 3.41 3.95 -18.33
N PRO A 425 3.81 4.86 -19.22
CA PRO A 425 5.04 4.70 -19.97
C PRO A 425 6.23 4.49 -19.02
N HIS A 426 7.09 3.53 -19.33
CA HIS A 426 8.19 3.11 -18.47
C HIS A 426 9.54 3.34 -19.14
N GLN A 427 10.58 3.39 -18.33
CA GLN A 427 11.95 3.53 -18.77
C GLN A 427 12.45 2.24 -19.43
N THR A 428 13.11 2.33 -20.58
CA THR A 428 13.70 1.20 -21.31
C THR A 428 15.22 1.27 -21.43
N GLU A 429 15.81 2.40 -21.09
CA GLU A 429 17.26 2.63 -21.05
C GLU A 429 17.59 3.71 -20.01
N ILE A 430 18.83 3.76 -19.52
CA ILE A 430 19.30 4.87 -18.67
C ILE A 430 19.27 6.16 -19.50
N ILE A 431 18.65 7.23 -18.98
CA ILE A 431 18.54 8.51 -19.68
C ILE A 431 19.89 9.23 -19.71
N PRO A 432 20.47 9.50 -20.89
CA PRO A 432 21.65 10.38 -21.02
C PRO A 432 21.18 11.84 -20.85
N ILE A 433 21.26 12.37 -19.63
CA ILE A 433 20.68 13.66 -19.23
C ILE A 433 21.18 14.84 -20.08
N LEU A 434 22.43 14.78 -20.56
CA LEU A 434 23.03 15.88 -21.32
C LEU A 434 22.88 15.75 -22.84
N LYS A 435 22.35 14.63 -23.35
CA LYS A 435 22.08 14.41 -24.79
C LYS A 435 20.87 15.22 -25.31
#